data_da7b8fb043312a1252446c83b1189ef5
#
_entry.id   da7b8fb043312a1252446c83b1189ef5
#
_cell.length_a   1.000
_cell.length_b   1.000
_cell.length_c   1.000
_cell.angle_alpha   90.00
_cell.angle_beta   90.00
_cell.angle_gamma   90.00
#
_symmetry.space_group_name_H-M   'P 1'
#
loop_
_entity.id
_entity.type
_entity.pdbx_description
1 polymer ?
#
loop_
_entity_poly.entity_id
_entity_poly.type
_entity_poly.pdbx_seq_one_letter_code
_entity_poly.pdbx_strand_id
1 'polypeptide(L)'
;MINRIAATLFSTLILSDMAGAQTPPSPSEISTYTGLHAAAWAGRTVDIQNLVDSGADPNGVDGAGRTPLHVAAFASHDDTVTALVRAGAGPNLLDHERYDIITIAAVADDPEMVRLAIELGGDPGNITSMYDGTALIAAAHLGHVEVVRVLIEAGAPLDHVNNLGWTALMEAVVLGDGKDRHIETVRALVEGGADRAIADRRGLTPLDHARQRGYAQIIEILEAGG
;
A
#
# COMPACT_ATOMS: atom_id res chain seq x y z
N MET A 1 -17.82 -11.63 -29.40
CA MET A 1 -17.50 -10.16 -29.38
C MET A 1 -17.99 -9.42 -28.14
N ILE A 2 -18.87 -10.01 -27.33
CA ILE A 2 -19.47 -9.34 -26.12
C ILE A 2 -18.57 -9.41 -24.89
N ASN A 3 -17.63 -10.39 -24.80
CA ASN A 3 -16.78 -10.56 -23.60
C ASN A 3 -15.57 -9.61 -23.47
N ARG A 4 -15.17 -8.93 -24.54
CA ARG A 4 -14.02 -7.99 -24.48
C ARG A 4 -14.39 -6.64 -23.85
N ILE A 5 -15.64 -6.22 -24.01
CA ILE A 5 -16.12 -4.92 -23.49
C ILE A 5 -16.34 -4.98 -21.96
N ALA A 6 -16.82 -6.10 -21.44
CA ALA A 6 -17.06 -6.27 -20.01
C ALA A 6 -15.77 -6.33 -19.18
N ALA A 7 -14.72 -6.97 -19.70
CA ALA A 7 -13.42 -7.05 -19.02
C ALA A 7 -12.70 -5.69 -18.96
N THR A 8 -12.80 -4.90 -20.04
CA THR A 8 -12.20 -3.56 -20.11
C THR A 8 -12.93 -2.56 -19.23
N LEU A 9 -14.26 -2.65 -19.12
CA LEU A 9 -15.06 -1.78 -18.24
C LEU A 9 -14.83 -2.09 -16.75
N PHE A 10 -14.65 -3.35 -16.38
CA PHE A 10 -14.39 -3.75 -14.99
C PHE A 10 -12.99 -3.30 -14.53
N SER A 11 -11.98 -3.43 -15.39
CA SER A 11 -10.61 -2.94 -15.13
C SER A 11 -10.56 -1.42 -14.98
N THR A 12 -11.30 -0.68 -15.81
CA THR A 12 -11.31 0.80 -15.79
C THR A 12 -12.04 1.34 -14.55
N LEU A 13 -13.07 0.65 -14.06
CA LEU A 13 -13.80 1.06 -12.86
C LEU A 13 -12.95 0.85 -11.59
N ILE A 14 -12.26 -0.29 -11.48
CA ILE A 14 -11.37 -0.58 -10.34
C ILE A 14 -10.17 0.39 -10.31
N LEU A 15 -9.59 0.72 -11.47
CA LEU A 15 -8.49 1.68 -11.58
C LEU A 15 -8.88 3.10 -11.13
N SER A 16 -10.13 3.53 -11.37
CA SER A 16 -10.60 4.84 -10.92
C SER A 16 -10.87 4.90 -9.42
N ASP A 17 -11.33 3.80 -8.83
CA ASP A 17 -11.60 3.72 -7.38
C ASP A 17 -10.31 3.56 -6.56
N MET A 18 -9.33 2.82 -7.03
CA MET A 18 -8.05 2.66 -6.32
C MET A 18 -7.15 3.91 -6.41
N ALA A 19 -7.24 4.69 -7.48
CA ALA A 19 -6.59 6.00 -7.56
C ALA A 19 -7.24 7.05 -6.62
N GLY A 20 -8.47 6.81 -6.15
CA GLY A 20 -9.15 7.61 -5.14
C GLY A 20 -8.96 7.10 -3.70
N ALA A 21 -8.35 5.94 -3.54
CA ALA A 21 -8.32 5.21 -2.27
C ALA A 21 -7.31 5.77 -1.24
N GLN A 22 -6.37 6.61 -1.66
CA GLN A 22 -5.50 7.34 -0.74
C GLN A 22 -5.65 8.83 -0.97
N THR A 23 -6.49 9.45 -0.18
CA THR A 23 -6.69 10.89 -0.27
C THR A 23 -5.82 11.60 0.77
N PRO A 24 -4.73 12.25 0.36
CA PRO A 24 -3.96 13.09 1.27
C PRO A 24 -4.84 14.23 1.80
N PRO A 25 -4.48 14.82 2.94
CA PRO A 25 -5.20 15.97 3.46
C PRO A 25 -5.33 17.07 2.40
N SER A 26 -6.55 17.51 2.15
CA SER A 26 -6.83 18.61 1.21
C SER A 26 -6.29 19.94 1.75
N PRO A 27 -6.03 20.96 0.90
CA PRO A 27 -5.61 22.28 1.35
C PRO A 27 -6.57 22.91 2.37
N SER A 28 -7.88 22.64 2.25
CA SER A 28 -8.88 23.10 3.21
C SER A 28 -8.74 22.43 4.58
N GLU A 29 -8.53 21.13 4.63
CA GLU A 29 -8.29 20.38 5.87
C GLU A 29 -6.99 20.85 6.52
N ILE A 30 -5.89 20.94 5.77
CA ILE A 30 -4.59 21.40 6.25
C ILE A 30 -4.69 22.78 6.89
N SER A 31 -5.46 23.69 6.30
CA SER A 31 -5.66 25.06 6.84
C SER A 31 -6.35 25.08 8.20
N THR A 32 -7.04 24.02 8.58
CA THR A 32 -7.72 23.86 9.86
C THR A 32 -6.91 23.10 10.91
N TYR A 33 -5.79 22.50 10.51
CA TYR A 33 -4.97 21.72 11.44
C TYR A 33 -4.38 22.58 12.55
N THR A 34 -4.42 22.03 13.77
CA THR A 34 -3.83 22.61 14.97
C THR A 34 -3.03 21.54 15.72
N GLY A 35 -2.28 21.94 16.75
CA GLY A 35 -1.55 21.00 17.61
C GLY A 35 -0.70 20.00 16.84
N LEU A 36 -0.84 18.71 17.16
CA LEU A 36 -0.04 17.63 16.56
C LEU A 36 -0.26 17.46 15.05
N HIS A 37 -1.49 17.62 14.53
CA HIS A 37 -1.73 17.53 13.09
C HIS A 37 -1.01 18.65 12.32
N ALA A 38 -1.05 19.89 12.85
CA ALA A 38 -0.32 21.00 12.23
C ALA A 38 1.21 20.83 12.32
N ALA A 39 1.72 20.28 13.42
CA ALA A 39 3.13 19.98 13.59
C ALA A 39 3.56 18.86 12.65
N ALA A 40 2.76 17.81 12.52
CA ALA A 40 2.98 16.67 11.64
C ALA A 40 3.05 17.07 10.16
N TRP A 41 2.05 17.80 9.68
CA TRP A 41 2.05 18.29 8.31
C TRP A 41 3.21 19.21 7.95
N ALA A 42 3.63 20.04 8.92
CA ALA A 42 4.71 21.02 8.72
C ALA A 42 6.12 20.46 9.03
N GLY A 43 6.25 19.19 9.39
CA GLY A 43 7.53 18.57 9.74
C GLY A 43 8.19 19.18 10.99
N ARG A 44 7.39 19.76 11.91
CA ARG A 44 7.91 20.41 13.12
C ARG A 44 8.20 19.40 14.23
N THR A 45 9.19 18.56 14.00
CA THR A 45 9.59 17.46 14.88
C THR A 45 9.85 17.91 16.31
N VAL A 46 10.46 19.08 16.49
CA VAL A 46 10.79 19.64 17.82
C VAL A 46 9.57 20.00 18.68
N ASP A 47 8.41 20.17 18.06
CA ASP A 47 7.17 20.53 18.76
C ASP A 47 6.43 19.30 19.30
N ILE A 48 6.67 18.10 18.72
CA ILE A 48 5.89 16.89 18.98
C ILE A 48 5.90 16.54 20.48
N GLN A 49 7.08 16.39 21.08
CA GLN A 49 7.19 15.98 22.48
C GLN A 49 6.55 17.02 23.41
N ASN A 50 6.78 18.31 23.17
CA ASN A 50 6.19 19.39 24.00
C ASN A 50 4.66 19.40 23.93
N LEU A 51 4.08 19.11 22.76
CA LEU A 51 2.63 19.03 22.60
C LEU A 51 2.05 17.83 23.34
N VAL A 52 2.71 16.67 23.29
CA VAL A 52 2.28 15.46 24.02
C VAL A 52 2.43 15.68 25.53
N ASP A 53 3.54 16.25 26.00
CA ASP A 53 3.76 16.56 27.41
C ASP A 53 2.72 17.59 27.94
N SER A 54 2.17 18.40 27.03
CA SER A 54 1.08 19.36 27.34
C SER A 54 -0.31 18.70 27.29
N GLY A 55 -0.38 17.37 27.04
CA GLY A 55 -1.61 16.59 27.07
C GLY A 55 -2.28 16.39 25.71
N ALA A 56 -1.57 16.66 24.60
CA ALA A 56 -2.10 16.32 23.28
C ALA A 56 -2.05 14.80 23.06
N ASP A 57 -3.14 14.23 22.56
CA ASP A 57 -3.22 12.79 22.23
C ASP A 57 -2.48 12.51 20.91
N PRO A 58 -1.39 11.69 20.91
CA PRO A 58 -0.67 11.33 19.70
C PRO A 58 -1.50 10.48 18.73
N ASN A 59 -2.61 9.89 19.19
CA ASN A 59 -3.53 9.08 18.40
C ASN A 59 -4.87 9.80 18.12
N GLY A 60 -5.01 11.06 18.49
CA GLY A 60 -6.17 11.86 18.15
C GLY A 60 -6.36 11.95 16.64
N VAL A 61 -7.62 11.92 16.16
CA VAL A 61 -7.92 11.84 14.74
C VAL A 61 -8.55 13.12 14.19
N ASP A 62 -8.32 13.39 12.90
CA ASP A 62 -9.04 14.42 12.15
C ASP A 62 -10.40 13.93 11.63
N GLY A 63 -11.08 14.73 10.82
CA GLY A 63 -12.39 14.40 10.25
C GLY A 63 -12.38 13.19 9.30
N ALA A 64 -11.22 12.78 8.78
CA ALA A 64 -11.04 11.59 7.94
C ALA A 64 -10.48 10.39 8.72
N GLY A 65 -10.37 10.47 10.05
CA GLY A 65 -9.81 9.44 10.89
C GLY A 65 -8.28 9.35 10.86
N ARG A 66 -7.60 10.33 10.27
CA ARG A 66 -6.14 10.34 10.18
C ARG A 66 -5.55 10.86 11.49
N THR A 67 -4.64 10.07 12.08
CA THR A 67 -3.82 10.51 13.20
C THR A 67 -2.72 11.48 12.72
N PRO A 68 -2.03 12.22 13.63
CA PRO A 68 -0.84 12.98 13.26
C PRO A 68 0.22 12.13 12.52
N LEU A 69 0.31 10.84 12.86
CA LEU A 69 1.25 9.92 12.21
C LEU A 69 0.90 9.66 10.73
N HIS A 70 -0.39 9.47 10.39
CA HIS A 70 -0.84 9.40 9.00
C HIS A 70 -0.51 10.69 8.24
N VAL A 71 -0.75 11.84 8.88
CA VAL A 71 -0.48 13.16 8.27
C VAL A 71 1.01 13.35 8.00
N ALA A 72 1.89 12.93 8.92
CA ALA A 72 3.34 12.97 8.72
C ALA A 72 3.80 12.03 7.60
N ALA A 73 3.21 10.83 7.50
CA ALA A 73 3.49 9.87 6.43
C ALA A 73 3.07 10.40 5.05
N PHE A 74 1.87 11.00 4.92
CA PHE A 74 1.46 11.67 3.68
C PHE A 74 2.38 12.82 3.25
N ALA A 75 3.05 13.46 4.20
CA ALA A 75 3.99 14.55 3.96
C ALA A 75 5.45 14.07 3.80
N SER A 76 5.71 12.77 3.88
CA SER A 76 7.05 12.14 3.86
C SER A 76 8.04 12.79 4.85
N HIS A 77 7.58 12.99 6.09
CA HIS A 77 8.38 13.59 7.16
C HIS A 77 8.93 12.55 8.13
N ASP A 78 9.96 11.81 7.75
CA ASP A 78 10.57 10.68 8.48
C ASP A 78 10.92 10.98 9.93
N ASP A 79 11.59 12.11 10.17
CA ASP A 79 11.95 12.53 11.52
C ASP A 79 10.73 12.78 12.40
N THR A 80 9.66 13.30 11.80
CA THR A 80 8.40 13.58 12.50
C THR A 80 7.62 12.30 12.78
N VAL A 81 7.61 11.36 11.83
CA VAL A 81 7.08 9.99 12.02
C VAL A 81 7.79 9.32 13.20
N THR A 82 9.12 9.36 13.21
CA THR A 82 9.91 8.81 14.32
C THR A 82 9.57 9.45 15.66
N ALA A 83 9.47 10.79 15.70
CA ALA A 83 9.14 11.51 16.93
C ALA A 83 7.73 11.19 17.44
N LEU A 84 6.74 11.09 16.55
CA LEU A 84 5.37 10.73 16.89
C LEU A 84 5.27 9.32 17.47
N VAL A 85 5.93 8.33 16.86
CA VAL A 85 5.92 6.97 17.42
C VAL A 85 6.61 6.91 18.78
N ARG A 86 7.74 7.61 18.96
CA ARG A 86 8.40 7.72 20.28
C ARG A 86 7.53 8.42 21.34
N ALA A 87 6.66 9.31 20.89
CA ALA A 87 5.69 9.99 21.76
C ALA A 87 4.39 9.17 21.98
N GLY A 88 4.29 7.94 21.47
CA GLY A 88 3.18 7.02 21.71
C GLY A 88 2.16 6.92 20.58
N ALA A 89 2.44 7.44 19.39
CA ALA A 89 1.59 7.20 18.23
C ALA A 89 1.65 5.74 17.78
N GLY A 90 0.48 5.13 17.51
CA GLY A 90 0.35 3.75 17.07
C GLY A 90 0.57 3.62 15.56
N PRO A 91 1.61 2.88 15.09
CA PRO A 91 1.92 2.78 13.67
C PRO A 91 0.92 1.92 12.87
N ASN A 92 0.11 1.10 13.56
CA ASN A 92 -0.85 0.18 12.96
C ASN A 92 -2.30 0.68 12.98
N LEU A 93 -2.51 1.91 13.40
CA LEU A 93 -3.85 2.51 13.38
C LEU A 93 -4.28 2.74 11.93
N LEU A 94 -5.59 2.60 11.71
CA LEU A 94 -6.20 2.79 10.40
C LEU A 94 -6.99 4.10 10.39
N ASP A 95 -6.91 4.85 9.30
CA ASP A 95 -7.82 5.95 9.02
C ASP A 95 -9.23 5.46 8.63
N HIS A 96 -10.16 6.35 8.26
CA HIS A 96 -11.52 5.95 7.88
C HIS A 96 -11.58 5.17 6.56
N GLU A 97 -10.57 5.27 5.70
CA GLU A 97 -10.43 4.48 4.47
C GLU A 97 -9.67 3.17 4.72
N ARG A 98 -9.33 2.90 6.01
CA ARG A 98 -8.62 1.72 6.47
C ARG A 98 -7.17 1.64 5.97
N TYR A 99 -6.47 2.75 5.88
CA TYR A 99 -5.05 2.81 5.57
C TYR A 99 -4.23 3.08 6.82
N ASP A 100 -3.10 2.36 6.94
CA ASP A 100 -2.02 2.64 7.88
C ASP A 100 -0.85 3.35 7.18
N ILE A 101 0.17 3.71 7.94
CA ILE A 101 1.34 4.44 7.42
C ILE A 101 2.17 3.61 6.43
N ILE A 102 2.21 2.27 6.57
CA ILE A 102 2.91 1.40 5.60
C ILE A 102 2.19 1.43 4.26
N THR A 103 0.86 1.31 4.27
CA THR A 103 0.08 1.34 3.03
C THR A 103 0.13 2.73 2.37
N ILE A 104 0.10 3.81 3.17
CA ILE A 104 0.28 5.18 2.67
C ILE A 104 1.63 5.31 1.93
N ALA A 105 2.72 4.89 2.57
CA ALA A 105 4.05 4.93 1.97
C ALA A 105 4.18 4.00 0.75
N ALA A 106 3.55 2.82 0.81
CA ALA A 106 3.58 1.85 -0.29
C ALA A 106 2.90 2.38 -1.56
N VAL A 107 1.80 3.10 -1.43
CA VAL A 107 1.11 3.74 -2.57
C VAL A 107 1.87 4.96 -3.08
N ALA A 108 2.60 5.66 -2.21
CA ALA A 108 3.43 6.80 -2.58
C ALA A 108 4.74 6.42 -3.31
N ASP A 109 5.05 5.12 -3.47
CA ASP A 109 6.33 4.61 -4.00
C ASP A 109 7.53 5.07 -3.13
N ASP A 110 7.35 5.08 -1.79
CA ASP A 110 8.33 5.55 -0.80
C ASP A 110 8.88 4.37 0.01
N PRO A 111 9.89 3.63 -0.51
CA PRO A 111 10.45 2.47 0.16
C PRO A 111 11.20 2.83 1.46
N GLU A 112 11.73 4.05 1.57
CA GLU A 112 12.42 4.53 2.77
C GLU A 112 11.43 4.69 3.93
N MET A 113 10.29 5.33 3.68
CA MET A 113 9.22 5.46 4.68
C MET A 113 8.64 4.09 5.04
N VAL A 114 8.51 3.14 4.09
CA VAL A 114 8.07 1.77 4.39
C VAL A 114 9.03 1.09 5.35
N ARG A 115 10.35 1.14 5.10
CA ARG A 115 11.37 0.59 6.02
C ARG A 115 11.26 1.22 7.40
N LEU A 116 11.21 2.54 7.45
CA LEU A 116 11.10 3.29 8.70
C LEU A 116 9.84 2.90 9.48
N ALA A 117 8.69 2.83 8.82
CA ALA A 117 7.44 2.44 9.46
C ALA A 117 7.51 1.04 10.08
N ILE A 118 8.12 0.08 9.38
CA ILE A 118 8.34 -1.29 9.88
C ILE A 118 9.32 -1.29 11.08
N GLU A 119 10.44 -0.57 10.99
CA GLU A 119 11.40 -0.42 12.09
C GLU A 119 10.76 0.18 13.36
N LEU A 120 9.77 1.03 13.18
CA LEU A 120 9.01 1.65 14.27
C LEU A 120 7.83 0.79 14.78
N GLY A 121 7.70 -0.46 14.32
CA GLY A 121 6.70 -1.41 14.80
C GLY A 121 5.43 -1.50 13.95
N GLY A 122 5.45 -0.96 12.75
CA GLY A 122 4.41 -1.21 11.76
C GLY A 122 4.38 -2.68 11.33
N ASP A 123 3.20 -3.23 11.16
CA ASP A 123 2.98 -4.62 10.73
C ASP A 123 2.83 -4.68 9.20
N PRO A 124 3.80 -5.27 8.45
CA PRO A 124 3.70 -5.41 7.00
C PRO A 124 2.57 -6.34 6.54
N GLY A 125 1.98 -7.09 7.48
CA GLY A 125 0.82 -7.97 7.25
C GLY A 125 -0.53 -7.34 7.58
N ASN A 126 -0.57 -6.07 8.01
CA ASN A 126 -1.81 -5.43 8.38
C ASN A 126 -2.82 -5.43 7.22
N ILE A 127 -4.08 -5.77 7.56
CA ILE A 127 -5.17 -5.79 6.56
C ILE A 127 -5.75 -4.40 6.43
N THR A 128 -5.56 -3.84 5.26
CA THR A 128 -5.89 -2.45 4.94
C THR A 128 -6.86 -2.35 3.77
N SER A 129 -7.33 -1.14 3.48
CA SER A 129 -8.28 -0.83 2.42
C SER A 129 -9.66 -1.51 2.57
N MET A 130 -10.65 -1.00 1.86
CA MET A 130 -11.99 -1.60 1.76
C MET A 130 -12.01 -2.94 1.02
N TYR A 131 -10.90 -3.29 0.37
CA TYR A 131 -10.75 -4.56 -0.36
C TYR A 131 -10.11 -5.67 0.48
N ASP A 132 -9.89 -5.45 1.79
CA ASP A 132 -9.15 -6.36 2.67
C ASP A 132 -7.77 -6.73 2.08
N GLY A 133 -7.12 -5.76 1.45
CA GLY A 133 -5.78 -5.90 0.89
C GLY A 133 -4.69 -5.73 1.96
N THR A 134 -3.44 -5.74 1.50
CA THR A 134 -2.24 -5.40 2.28
C THR A 134 -1.43 -4.35 1.54
N ALA A 135 -0.44 -3.74 2.20
CA ALA A 135 0.50 -2.84 1.55
C ALA A 135 1.21 -3.51 0.35
N LEU A 136 1.53 -4.81 0.46
CA LEU A 136 2.13 -5.58 -0.63
C LEU A 136 1.21 -5.68 -1.85
N ILE A 137 -0.08 -5.91 -1.64
CA ILE A 137 -1.08 -5.93 -2.73
C ILE A 137 -1.15 -4.57 -3.41
N ALA A 138 -1.21 -3.47 -2.64
CA ALA A 138 -1.25 -2.13 -3.19
C ALA A 138 0.02 -1.78 -4.01
N ALA A 139 1.20 -2.09 -3.48
CA ALA A 139 2.47 -1.88 -4.17
C ALA A 139 2.59 -2.72 -5.45
N ALA A 140 2.14 -3.98 -5.41
CA ALA A 140 2.16 -4.89 -6.57
C ALA A 140 1.23 -4.42 -7.69
N HIS A 141 0.03 -3.94 -7.34
CA HIS A 141 -0.91 -3.31 -8.26
C HIS A 141 -0.27 -2.15 -9.04
N LEU A 142 0.45 -1.28 -8.32
CA LEU A 142 1.04 -0.05 -8.87
C LEU A 142 2.41 -0.29 -9.56
N GLY A 143 2.98 -1.48 -9.41
CA GLY A 143 4.30 -1.81 -9.93
C GLY A 143 5.44 -1.09 -9.21
N HIS A 144 5.31 -0.88 -7.89
CA HIS A 144 6.30 -0.23 -7.03
C HIS A 144 7.34 -1.23 -6.56
N VAL A 145 8.27 -1.57 -7.45
CA VAL A 145 9.20 -2.72 -7.32
C VAL A 145 10.01 -2.67 -6.03
N GLU A 146 10.60 -1.53 -5.67
CA GLU A 146 11.44 -1.42 -4.48
C GLU A 146 10.61 -1.53 -3.19
N VAL A 147 9.40 -0.99 -3.18
CA VAL A 147 8.46 -1.17 -2.07
C VAL A 147 8.08 -2.64 -1.93
N VAL A 148 7.79 -3.34 -3.03
CA VAL A 148 7.49 -4.78 -3.04
C VAL A 148 8.65 -5.56 -2.43
N ARG A 149 9.91 -5.26 -2.80
CA ARG A 149 11.09 -5.92 -2.25
C ARG A 149 11.24 -5.69 -0.74
N VAL A 150 11.08 -4.46 -0.29
CA VAL A 150 11.11 -4.10 1.13
C VAL A 150 10.07 -4.87 1.94
N LEU A 151 8.84 -4.93 1.44
CA LEU A 151 7.75 -5.65 2.10
C LEU A 151 7.99 -7.17 2.15
N ILE A 152 8.55 -7.76 1.08
CA ILE A 152 8.95 -9.17 1.05
C ILE A 152 10.04 -9.45 2.09
N GLU A 153 11.09 -8.64 2.12
CA GLU A 153 12.18 -8.74 3.11
C GLU A 153 11.67 -8.63 4.55
N ALA A 154 10.64 -7.81 4.77
CA ALA A 154 10.00 -7.65 6.07
C ALA A 154 9.01 -8.78 6.43
N GLY A 155 8.82 -9.77 5.57
CA GLY A 155 7.94 -10.90 5.82
C GLY A 155 6.44 -10.62 5.59
N ALA A 156 6.10 -9.65 4.74
CA ALA A 156 4.71 -9.43 4.34
C ALA A 156 4.10 -10.70 3.75
N PRO A 157 2.81 -11.01 4.04
CA PRO A 157 2.15 -12.22 3.57
C PRO A 157 1.98 -12.20 2.05
N LEU A 158 2.80 -13.00 1.34
CA LEU A 158 2.83 -13.07 -0.12
C LEU A 158 1.51 -13.54 -0.72
N ASP A 159 0.87 -14.49 -0.04
CA ASP A 159 -0.28 -15.24 -0.54
C ASP A 159 -1.60 -14.81 0.10
N HIS A 160 -1.61 -13.64 0.77
CA HIS A 160 -2.86 -13.07 1.24
C HIS A 160 -3.82 -12.84 0.07
N VAL A 161 -5.05 -13.31 0.22
CA VAL A 161 -6.11 -13.18 -0.80
C VAL A 161 -7.10 -12.11 -0.34
N ASN A 162 -7.20 -11.03 -1.08
CA ASN A 162 -8.13 -9.94 -0.80
C ASN A 162 -9.60 -10.33 -1.08
N ASN A 163 -10.54 -9.45 -0.76
CA ASN A 163 -11.97 -9.72 -0.98
C ASN A 163 -12.40 -9.71 -2.45
N LEU A 164 -11.50 -9.40 -3.40
CA LEU A 164 -11.70 -9.64 -4.83
C LEU A 164 -11.30 -11.06 -5.26
N GLY A 165 -10.61 -11.79 -4.40
CA GLY A 165 -10.07 -13.12 -4.67
C GLY A 165 -8.69 -13.08 -5.33
N TRP A 166 -7.88 -12.04 -5.07
CA TRP A 166 -6.59 -11.82 -5.69
C TRP A 166 -5.46 -11.69 -4.65
N THR A 167 -4.33 -12.30 -4.96
CA THR A 167 -3.06 -12.10 -4.27
C THR A 167 -2.29 -10.91 -4.87
N ALA A 168 -1.19 -10.51 -4.25
CA ALA A 168 -0.28 -9.50 -4.80
C ALA A 168 0.23 -9.90 -6.21
N LEU A 169 0.58 -11.17 -6.40
CA LEU A 169 1.00 -11.69 -7.71
C LEU A 169 -0.12 -11.60 -8.75
N MET A 170 -1.35 -11.92 -8.36
CA MET A 170 -2.52 -11.79 -9.22
C MET A 170 -2.78 -10.34 -9.62
N GLU A 171 -2.72 -9.41 -8.66
CA GLU A 171 -2.90 -7.96 -8.90
C GLU A 171 -1.86 -7.41 -9.90
N ALA A 172 -0.58 -7.75 -9.72
CA ALA A 172 0.50 -7.33 -10.61
C ALA A 172 0.29 -7.78 -12.06
N VAL A 173 -0.31 -8.98 -12.26
CA VAL A 173 -0.60 -9.51 -13.59
C VAL A 173 -1.90 -8.96 -14.15
N VAL A 174 -2.98 -8.93 -13.35
CA VAL A 174 -4.33 -8.58 -13.83
C VAL A 174 -4.50 -7.09 -14.02
N LEU A 175 -3.97 -6.27 -13.15
CA LEU A 175 -4.10 -4.80 -13.19
C LEU A 175 -2.87 -4.14 -13.80
N GLY A 176 -1.73 -4.84 -13.82
CA GLY A 176 -0.51 -4.37 -14.46
C GLY A 176 -0.65 -4.22 -15.98
N ASP A 177 0.24 -3.39 -16.54
CA ASP A 177 0.29 -3.10 -17.97
C ASP A 177 1.25 -4.01 -18.77
N GLY A 178 1.89 -4.97 -18.09
CA GLY A 178 2.83 -5.93 -18.68
C GLY A 178 4.17 -5.33 -19.10
N LYS A 179 4.51 -4.11 -18.66
CA LYS A 179 5.78 -3.44 -18.94
C LYS A 179 6.78 -3.62 -17.78
N ASP A 180 7.95 -3.03 -17.94
CA ASP A 180 9.14 -3.22 -17.09
C ASP A 180 8.84 -3.21 -15.58
N ARG A 181 8.07 -2.23 -15.08
CA ARG A 181 7.75 -2.15 -13.65
C ARG A 181 6.96 -3.37 -13.18
N HIS A 182 5.91 -3.77 -13.91
CA HIS A 182 5.11 -4.95 -13.53
C HIS A 182 5.83 -6.26 -13.79
N ILE A 183 6.70 -6.34 -14.82
CA ILE A 183 7.55 -7.51 -15.04
C ILE A 183 8.49 -7.72 -13.85
N GLU A 184 9.16 -6.66 -13.40
CA GLU A 184 10.07 -6.73 -12.24
C GLU A 184 9.31 -6.97 -10.93
N THR A 185 8.11 -6.43 -10.78
CA THR A 185 7.23 -6.72 -9.63
C THR A 185 6.85 -8.21 -9.58
N VAL A 186 6.42 -8.79 -10.70
CA VAL A 186 6.12 -10.23 -10.80
C VAL A 186 7.37 -11.05 -10.50
N ARG A 187 8.53 -10.65 -11.02
CA ARG A 187 9.80 -11.31 -10.73
C ARG A 187 10.11 -11.30 -9.24
N ALA A 188 10.03 -10.15 -8.60
CA ALA A 188 10.30 -10.01 -7.16
C ALA A 188 9.36 -10.86 -6.31
N LEU A 189 8.06 -10.90 -6.65
CA LEU A 189 7.09 -11.73 -5.95
C LEU A 189 7.38 -13.23 -6.11
N VAL A 190 7.70 -13.68 -7.33
CA VAL A 190 8.04 -15.09 -7.60
C VAL A 190 9.35 -15.49 -6.93
N GLU A 191 10.39 -14.66 -6.98
CA GLU A 191 11.67 -14.88 -6.29
C GLU A 191 11.50 -14.86 -4.77
N GLY A 192 10.56 -14.06 -4.25
CA GLY A 192 10.16 -14.03 -2.84
C GLY A 192 9.38 -15.26 -2.38
N GLY A 193 8.93 -16.12 -3.31
CA GLY A 193 8.24 -17.37 -3.00
C GLY A 193 6.71 -17.29 -3.06
N ALA A 194 6.12 -16.29 -3.72
CA ALA A 194 4.67 -16.22 -3.91
C ALA A 194 4.13 -17.47 -4.63
N ASP A 195 3.02 -18.02 -4.16
CA ASP A 195 2.39 -19.20 -4.76
C ASP A 195 1.71 -18.83 -6.09
N ARG A 196 2.30 -19.29 -7.17
CA ARG A 196 1.83 -19.08 -8.55
C ARG A 196 0.58 -19.88 -8.92
N ALA A 197 0.18 -20.83 -8.07
CA ALA A 197 -0.97 -21.70 -8.31
C ALA A 197 -2.27 -21.15 -7.72
N ILE A 198 -2.22 -20.12 -6.87
CA ILE A 198 -3.44 -19.51 -6.33
C ILE A 198 -4.23 -18.88 -7.46
N ALA A 199 -5.42 -19.43 -7.70
CA ALA A 199 -6.32 -19.00 -8.76
C ALA A 199 -7.35 -17.97 -8.26
N ASP A 200 -7.85 -17.15 -9.18
CA ASP A 200 -8.97 -16.24 -8.91
C ASP A 200 -10.30 -17.00 -8.72
N ARG A 201 -11.38 -16.28 -8.41
CA ARG A 201 -12.72 -16.87 -8.24
C ARG A 201 -13.28 -17.58 -9.47
N ARG A 202 -12.65 -17.40 -10.64
CA ARG A 202 -13.00 -18.10 -11.89
C ARG A 202 -12.13 -19.32 -12.14
N GLY A 203 -11.20 -19.61 -11.23
CA GLY A 203 -10.24 -20.70 -11.36
C GLY A 203 -9.07 -20.40 -12.30
N LEU A 204 -8.81 -19.13 -12.61
CA LEU A 204 -7.69 -18.71 -13.46
C LEU A 204 -6.49 -18.33 -12.60
N THR A 205 -5.33 -18.93 -12.92
CA THR A 205 -4.05 -18.62 -12.27
C THR A 205 -3.45 -17.31 -12.82
N PRO A 206 -2.43 -16.72 -12.16
CA PRO A 206 -1.67 -15.61 -12.74
C PRO A 206 -1.10 -15.94 -14.13
N LEU A 207 -0.64 -17.18 -14.36
CA LEU A 207 -0.15 -17.63 -15.67
C LEU A 207 -1.26 -17.61 -16.73
N ASP A 208 -2.46 -18.05 -16.40
CA ASP A 208 -3.59 -18.02 -17.33
C ASP A 208 -3.93 -16.59 -17.75
N HIS A 209 -3.92 -15.66 -16.81
CA HIS A 209 -4.12 -14.24 -17.08
C HIS A 209 -3.00 -13.66 -17.95
N ALA A 210 -1.74 -13.97 -17.65
CA ALA A 210 -0.59 -13.52 -18.43
C ALA A 210 -0.68 -14.00 -19.89
N ARG A 211 -1.06 -15.27 -20.10
CA ARG A 211 -1.29 -15.86 -21.44
C ARG A 211 -2.43 -15.17 -22.19
N GLN A 212 -3.56 -14.91 -21.52
CA GLN A 212 -4.70 -14.19 -22.13
C GLN A 212 -4.34 -12.77 -22.57
N ARG A 213 -3.40 -12.14 -21.87
CA ARG A 213 -2.92 -10.76 -22.15
C ARG A 213 -1.74 -10.75 -23.13
N GLY A 214 -1.09 -11.88 -23.39
CA GLY A 214 0.09 -11.98 -24.25
C GLY A 214 1.35 -11.36 -23.62
N TYR A 215 1.47 -11.39 -22.28
CA TYR A 215 2.61 -10.84 -21.53
C TYR A 215 3.79 -11.83 -21.54
N ALA A 216 4.54 -11.88 -22.65
CA ALA A 216 5.56 -12.92 -22.91
C ALA A 216 6.58 -13.06 -21.77
N GLN A 217 7.16 -11.96 -21.28
CA GLN A 217 8.17 -12.01 -20.22
C GLN A 217 7.59 -12.44 -18.86
N ILE A 218 6.35 -12.03 -18.55
CA ILE A 218 5.66 -12.50 -17.34
C ILE A 218 5.36 -13.99 -17.43
N ILE A 219 4.96 -14.50 -18.62
CA ILE A 219 4.77 -15.93 -18.84
C ILE A 219 6.06 -16.70 -18.57
N GLU A 220 7.19 -16.25 -19.12
CA GLU A 220 8.51 -16.86 -18.87
C GLU A 220 8.86 -16.91 -17.38
N ILE A 221 8.62 -15.83 -16.63
CA ILE A 221 8.87 -15.78 -15.18
C ILE A 221 7.98 -16.78 -14.44
N LEU A 222 6.69 -16.83 -14.80
CA LEU A 222 5.72 -17.70 -14.12
C LEU A 222 5.93 -19.19 -14.46
N GLU A 223 6.53 -19.52 -15.61
CA GLU A 223 6.87 -20.89 -16.01
C GLU A 223 8.25 -21.34 -15.50
N ALA A 224 9.18 -20.41 -15.29
CA ALA A 224 10.52 -20.71 -14.80
C ALA A 224 10.46 -21.16 -13.33
N GLY A 225 10.69 -22.44 -13.06
CA GLY A 225 10.74 -23.00 -11.68
C GLY A 225 9.53 -23.86 -11.31
N GLY A 226 8.88 -24.46 -12.34
CA GLY A 226 7.96 -25.59 -12.19
C GLY A 226 8.73 -26.90 -12.14
#